data_a21f2e2f83f1e0283f4d9832e70e02be
#
_entry.id   a21f2e2f83f1e0283f4d9832e70e02be
#
_cell.length_a   1.000
_cell.length_b   1.000
_cell.length_c   1.000
_cell.angle_alpha   90.00
_cell.angle_beta   90.00
_cell.angle_gamma   90.00
#
_symmetry.space_group_name_H-M   'P 1'
#
loop_
_entity.id
_entity.type
_entity.pdbx_description
1 polymer ?
#
loop_
_entity_poly.entity_id
_entity_poly.type
_entity_poly.pdbx_seq_one_letter_code
_entity_poly.pdbx_strand_id
1 'polypeptide(L)'
;MQLGKCNYEEITKKIDEIKKEDSNENNEGIKGVKILPYIFNMEEVLNIADLAICRSGAMTVTEILAVGIPAIFVPLPSENSNKQSLNAEIFVENNMGIIIDNDKVTGELLYNNLKEIILKDKLKIMKENMLKYISENENKILNTLDNIYRIIKKLIKRK
;
A
#
# COMPACT_ATOMS: atom_id res chain seq x y z
N MET A 1 1.22 -11.20 -2.58
CA MET A 1 0.26 -10.49 -3.45
C MET A 1 -1.15 -11.03 -3.21
N GLN A 2 -2.13 -10.16 -3.05
CA GLN A 2 -3.56 -10.53 -2.92
C GLN A 2 -4.30 -10.20 -4.21
N LEU A 3 -5.08 -11.12 -4.76
CA LEU A 3 -5.70 -11.00 -6.09
C LEU A 3 -7.23 -10.92 -6.09
N GLY A 4 -7.90 -11.25 -5.00
CA GLY A 4 -9.33 -11.51 -5.03
C GLY A 4 -9.69 -12.83 -5.73
N LYS A 5 -10.86 -13.39 -5.44
CA LYS A 5 -11.25 -14.72 -5.92
C LYS A 5 -11.33 -14.83 -7.44
N CYS A 6 -11.82 -13.78 -8.12
CA CYS A 6 -12.06 -13.84 -9.58
C CYS A 6 -10.79 -13.96 -10.43
N ASN A 7 -9.68 -13.36 -9.99
CA ASN A 7 -8.44 -13.31 -10.76
C ASN A 7 -7.39 -14.33 -10.29
N TYR A 8 -7.65 -15.01 -9.17
CA TYR A 8 -6.67 -15.87 -8.54
C TYR A 8 -6.25 -17.05 -9.42
N GLU A 9 -7.20 -17.76 -9.99
CA GLU A 9 -6.93 -18.95 -10.81
C GLU A 9 -6.21 -18.59 -12.12
N GLU A 10 -6.63 -17.52 -12.79
CA GLU A 10 -6.03 -17.07 -14.05
C GLU A 10 -4.57 -16.64 -13.84
N ILE A 11 -4.31 -15.82 -12.83
CA ILE A 11 -2.97 -15.30 -12.58
C ILE A 11 -2.05 -16.40 -12.05
N THR A 12 -2.57 -17.32 -11.24
CA THR A 12 -1.79 -18.47 -10.76
C THR A 12 -1.34 -19.34 -11.94
N LYS A 13 -2.24 -19.61 -12.90
CA LYS A 13 -1.89 -20.35 -14.11
C LYS A 13 -0.81 -19.65 -14.92
N LYS A 14 -0.95 -18.34 -15.17
CA LYS A 14 0.06 -17.55 -15.90
C LYS A 14 1.43 -17.59 -15.21
N ILE A 15 1.47 -17.50 -13.90
CA ILE A 15 2.73 -17.57 -13.14
C ILE A 15 3.34 -18.98 -13.20
N ASP A 16 2.54 -20.02 -13.15
CA ASP A 16 3.03 -21.40 -13.28
C ASP A 16 3.54 -21.70 -14.71
N GLU A 17 2.95 -21.08 -15.73
CA GLU A 17 3.45 -21.11 -17.12
C GLU A 17 4.82 -20.43 -17.21
N ILE A 18 4.95 -19.20 -16.68
CA ILE A 18 6.22 -18.47 -16.65
C ILE A 18 7.30 -19.26 -15.88
N LYS A 19 6.96 -19.87 -14.74
CA LYS A 19 7.90 -20.73 -14.00
C LYS A 19 8.39 -21.93 -14.79
N LYS A 20 7.54 -22.50 -15.64
CA LYS A 20 7.92 -23.65 -16.50
C LYS A 20 8.81 -23.22 -17.66
N GLU A 21 8.54 -22.06 -18.26
CA GLU A 21 9.36 -21.50 -19.34
C GLU A 21 10.73 -21.07 -18.84
N ASP A 22 10.80 -20.56 -17.59
CA ASP A 22 12.02 -20.07 -16.94
C ASP A 22 12.83 -21.17 -16.21
N SER A 23 12.59 -22.43 -16.51
CA SER A 23 13.35 -23.57 -15.94
C SER A 23 14.85 -23.58 -16.28
N ASN A 24 15.36 -22.57 -16.95
CA ASN A 24 16.77 -22.25 -17.05
C ASN A 24 17.30 -21.68 -15.71
N GLU A 25 18.36 -22.25 -15.17
CA GLU A 25 18.91 -22.14 -13.83
C GLU A 25 19.21 -20.72 -13.26
N ASN A 26 18.93 -19.66 -14.02
CA ASN A 26 19.31 -18.28 -13.68
C ASN A 26 18.16 -17.38 -13.24
N ASN A 27 16.92 -17.87 -13.16
CA ASN A 27 15.77 -17.01 -12.82
C ASN A 27 15.37 -17.14 -11.34
N GLU A 28 16.05 -16.37 -10.48
CA GLU A 28 15.70 -16.23 -9.06
C GLU A 28 14.42 -15.38 -8.84
N GLY A 29 13.97 -14.64 -9.85
CA GLY A 29 12.94 -13.59 -9.73
C GLY A 29 11.56 -14.04 -9.25
N ILE A 30 11.17 -15.31 -9.48
CA ILE A 30 9.81 -15.80 -9.13
C ILE A 30 9.81 -16.68 -7.88
N LYS A 31 10.98 -17.11 -7.39
CA LYS A 31 11.10 -18.03 -6.23
C LYS A 31 10.52 -17.48 -4.94
N GLY A 32 10.47 -16.16 -4.75
CA GLY A 32 9.97 -15.50 -3.53
C GLY A 32 8.51 -15.02 -3.59
N VAL A 33 7.78 -15.29 -4.69
CA VAL A 33 6.42 -14.76 -4.85
C VAL A 33 5.39 -15.67 -4.19
N LYS A 34 4.66 -15.14 -3.20
CA LYS A 34 3.49 -15.77 -2.59
C LYS A 34 2.22 -15.08 -3.06
N ILE A 35 1.32 -15.85 -3.66
CA ILE A 35 0.04 -15.38 -4.16
C ILE A 35 -1.06 -15.92 -3.27
N LEU A 36 -1.97 -15.06 -2.85
CA LEU A 36 -3.09 -15.42 -2.00
C LEU A 36 -4.38 -14.85 -2.58
N PRO A 37 -5.49 -15.62 -2.60
CA PRO A 37 -6.80 -15.10 -3.00
C PRO A 37 -7.30 -14.04 -2.04
N TYR A 38 -6.98 -14.19 -0.76
CA TYR A 38 -7.34 -13.28 0.32
C TYR A 38 -6.30 -13.36 1.45
N ILE A 39 -6.03 -12.23 2.09
CA ILE A 39 -5.17 -12.15 3.28
C ILE A 39 -6.08 -11.92 4.48
N PHE A 40 -6.21 -12.93 5.35
CA PHE A 40 -7.06 -12.84 6.54
C PHE A 40 -6.44 -11.98 7.64
N ASN A 41 -5.12 -12.10 7.84
CA ASN A 41 -4.36 -11.37 8.85
C ASN A 41 -3.55 -10.26 8.16
N MET A 42 -4.24 -9.23 7.65
CA MET A 42 -3.59 -8.12 6.93
C MET A 42 -2.58 -7.38 7.83
N GLU A 43 -2.91 -7.22 9.11
CA GLU A 43 -2.04 -6.57 10.08
C GLU A 43 -0.67 -7.27 10.19
N GLU A 44 -0.63 -8.60 10.27
CA GLU A 44 0.63 -9.35 10.33
C GLU A 44 1.47 -9.15 9.07
N VAL A 45 0.81 -9.12 7.90
CA VAL A 45 1.49 -8.93 6.61
C VAL A 45 2.03 -7.51 6.49
N LEU A 46 1.26 -6.51 6.91
CA LEU A 46 1.69 -5.11 6.88
C LEU A 46 2.86 -4.88 7.84
N ASN A 47 2.86 -5.48 9.02
CA ASN A 47 3.93 -5.31 10.02
C ASN A 47 5.29 -5.84 9.56
N ILE A 48 5.33 -6.78 8.61
CA ILE A 48 6.59 -7.32 8.05
C ILE A 48 6.92 -6.74 6.67
N ALA A 49 6.05 -5.89 6.11
CA ALA A 49 6.24 -5.33 4.79
C ALA A 49 7.24 -4.16 4.81
N ASP A 50 8.10 -4.11 3.83
CA ASP A 50 9.02 -2.98 3.63
C ASP A 50 8.45 -1.90 2.73
N LEU A 51 7.57 -2.27 1.81
CA LEU A 51 6.92 -1.39 0.83
C LEU A 51 5.57 -1.99 0.46
N ALA A 52 4.54 -1.18 0.32
CA ALA A 52 3.24 -1.59 -0.18
C ALA A 52 3.00 -1.09 -1.60
N ILE A 53 2.32 -1.90 -2.42
CA ILE A 53 1.77 -1.49 -3.72
C ILE A 53 0.27 -1.75 -3.65
N CYS A 54 -0.53 -0.70 -3.71
CA CYS A 54 -1.97 -0.84 -3.48
C CYS A 54 -2.79 0.27 -4.12
N ARG A 55 -4.10 0.12 -4.07
CA ARG A 55 -5.04 1.20 -4.36
C ARG A 55 -5.06 2.21 -3.20
N SER A 56 -5.43 3.46 -3.48
CA SER A 56 -5.47 4.53 -2.49
C SER A 56 -6.88 4.80 -1.93
N GLY A 57 -7.62 3.73 -1.62
CA GLY A 57 -8.85 3.85 -0.83
C GLY A 57 -8.55 4.42 0.56
N ALA A 58 -9.47 5.22 1.14
CA ALA A 58 -9.23 5.90 2.41
C ALA A 58 -8.79 4.94 3.54
N MET A 59 -9.44 3.78 3.67
CA MET A 59 -9.07 2.77 4.68
C MET A 59 -7.65 2.25 4.44
N THR A 60 -7.32 1.87 3.20
CA THR A 60 -5.97 1.37 2.86
C THR A 60 -4.89 2.39 3.16
N VAL A 61 -5.10 3.65 2.79
CA VAL A 61 -4.15 4.73 3.08
C VAL A 61 -3.96 4.91 4.59
N THR A 62 -5.05 4.85 5.35
CA THR A 62 -5.00 4.95 6.82
C THR A 62 -4.27 3.76 7.45
N GLU A 63 -4.50 2.54 6.99
CA GLU A 63 -3.83 1.33 7.47
C GLU A 63 -2.32 1.38 7.18
N ILE A 64 -1.93 1.74 5.97
CA ILE A 64 -0.54 1.90 5.54
C ILE A 64 0.17 2.97 6.37
N LEU A 65 -0.49 4.11 6.60
CA LEU A 65 0.02 5.19 7.43
C LEU A 65 0.19 4.75 8.90
N ALA A 66 -0.80 4.05 9.45
CA ALA A 66 -0.77 3.60 10.84
C ALA A 66 0.37 2.61 11.13
N VAL A 67 0.69 1.75 10.17
CA VAL A 67 1.80 0.79 10.29
C VAL A 67 3.15 1.41 9.94
N GLY A 68 3.16 2.57 9.27
CA GLY A 68 4.39 3.28 8.92
C GLY A 68 5.13 2.70 7.72
N ILE A 69 4.42 2.21 6.70
CA ILE A 69 5.00 1.59 5.52
C ILE A 69 4.99 2.56 4.34
N PRO A 70 6.12 2.78 3.65
CA PRO A 70 6.14 3.48 2.37
C PRO A 70 5.27 2.77 1.32
N ALA A 71 4.69 3.53 0.38
CA ALA A 71 3.80 2.91 -0.59
C ALA A 71 3.92 3.48 -2.01
N ILE A 72 3.61 2.61 -2.98
CA ILE A 72 3.27 2.98 -4.35
C ILE A 72 1.75 2.84 -4.49
N PHE A 73 1.08 3.97 -4.69
CA PHE A 73 -0.36 3.98 -4.87
C PHE A 73 -0.73 4.00 -6.35
N VAL A 74 -1.71 3.17 -6.71
CA VAL A 74 -2.33 3.18 -8.03
C VAL A 74 -3.83 3.45 -7.83
N PRO A 75 -4.27 4.73 -7.86
CA PRO A 75 -5.66 5.09 -7.64
C PRO A 75 -6.61 4.41 -8.62
N LEU A 76 -7.80 4.03 -8.18
CA LEU A 76 -8.84 3.57 -9.10
C LEU A 76 -9.32 4.73 -9.96
N PRO A 77 -9.45 4.53 -11.30
CA PRO A 77 -10.13 5.51 -12.13
C PRO A 77 -11.60 5.57 -11.71
N SER A 78 -12.10 6.77 -11.45
CA SER A 78 -13.52 6.99 -11.22
C SER A 78 -13.95 8.22 -11.98
N GLU A 79 -15.21 8.28 -12.42
CA GLU A 79 -15.78 9.46 -13.07
C GLU A 79 -15.73 10.70 -12.15
N ASN A 80 -15.61 10.47 -10.83
CA ASN A 80 -15.32 11.46 -9.80
C ASN A 80 -13.85 11.37 -9.33
N SER A 81 -12.91 11.24 -10.23
CA SER A 81 -11.56 10.66 -10.14
C SER A 81 -10.59 11.25 -9.11
N ASN A 82 -10.88 12.38 -8.52
CA ASN A 82 -9.89 13.01 -7.61
C ASN A 82 -9.85 12.42 -6.21
N LYS A 83 -10.87 11.67 -5.77
CA LYS A 83 -10.96 11.27 -4.35
C LYS A 83 -9.88 10.29 -3.91
N GLN A 84 -9.54 9.28 -4.73
CA GLN A 84 -8.51 8.32 -4.32
C GLN A 84 -7.09 8.90 -4.43
N SER A 85 -6.81 9.72 -5.44
CA SER A 85 -5.53 10.40 -5.55
C SER A 85 -5.31 11.34 -4.36
N LEU A 86 -6.33 12.12 -3.98
CA LEU A 86 -6.28 13.00 -2.80
C LEU A 86 -5.95 12.26 -1.50
N ASN A 87 -6.45 11.03 -1.31
CA ASN A 87 -6.13 10.25 -0.12
C ASN A 87 -4.63 9.95 -0.01
N ALA A 88 -3.93 9.78 -1.13
CA ALA A 88 -2.52 9.43 -1.17
C ALA A 88 -1.58 10.65 -1.28
N GLU A 89 -2.11 11.86 -1.49
CA GLU A 89 -1.29 13.10 -1.62
C GLU A 89 -0.38 13.31 -0.43
N ILE A 90 -0.87 13.03 0.78
CA ILE A 90 -0.09 13.15 2.00
C ILE A 90 1.22 12.34 1.95
N PHE A 91 1.22 11.19 1.29
CA PHE A 91 2.43 10.39 1.12
C PHE A 91 3.41 11.03 0.14
N VAL A 92 2.90 11.64 -0.94
CA VAL A 92 3.73 12.31 -1.95
C VAL A 92 4.32 13.59 -1.39
N GLU A 93 3.52 14.43 -0.75
CA GLU A 93 3.94 15.69 -0.15
C GLU A 93 5.03 15.52 0.91
N ASN A 94 5.01 14.41 1.64
CA ASN A 94 5.98 14.10 2.68
C ASN A 94 7.08 13.13 2.22
N ASN A 95 7.20 12.84 0.93
CA ASN A 95 8.16 11.88 0.37
C ASN A 95 8.13 10.49 1.07
N MET A 96 6.93 10.02 1.41
CA MET A 96 6.66 8.72 2.03
C MET A 96 6.17 7.69 1.03
N GLY A 97 5.79 8.12 -0.17
CA GLY A 97 5.23 7.28 -1.24
C GLY A 97 5.20 7.98 -2.57
N ILE A 98 4.76 7.25 -3.59
CA ILE A 98 4.50 7.77 -4.93
C ILE A 98 3.11 7.36 -5.41
N ILE A 99 2.57 8.14 -6.35
CA ILE A 99 1.33 7.82 -7.05
C ILE A 99 1.66 7.55 -8.52
N ILE A 100 1.12 6.46 -9.05
CA ILE A 100 1.15 6.13 -10.47
C ILE A 100 -0.28 6.12 -10.97
N ASP A 101 -0.60 6.93 -11.96
CA ASP A 101 -1.93 6.97 -12.57
C ASP A 101 -2.30 5.60 -13.13
N ASN A 102 -3.55 5.16 -12.91
CA ASN A 102 -4.01 3.85 -13.36
C ASN A 102 -3.84 3.64 -14.87
N ASP A 103 -4.05 4.69 -15.66
CA ASP A 103 -3.98 4.59 -17.13
C ASP A 103 -2.53 4.53 -17.65
N LYS A 104 -1.57 4.89 -16.81
CA LYS A 104 -0.14 4.86 -17.13
C LYS A 104 0.58 3.67 -16.53
N VAL A 105 -0.04 2.94 -15.60
CA VAL A 105 0.63 1.81 -14.94
C VAL A 105 0.88 0.67 -15.93
N THR A 106 2.15 0.35 -16.10
CA THR A 106 2.62 -0.82 -16.83
C THR A 106 3.54 -1.64 -15.94
N GLY A 107 3.76 -2.91 -16.26
CA GLY A 107 4.72 -3.75 -15.53
C GLY A 107 6.13 -3.14 -15.54
N GLU A 108 6.55 -2.59 -16.68
CA GLU A 108 7.84 -1.92 -16.85
C GLU A 108 7.95 -0.66 -15.98
N LEU A 109 6.94 0.21 -15.99
CA LEU A 109 6.93 1.42 -15.18
C LEU A 109 6.99 1.08 -13.69
N LEU A 110 6.22 0.08 -13.27
CA LEU A 110 6.22 -0.38 -11.88
C LEU A 110 7.59 -0.95 -11.49
N TYR A 111 8.18 -1.79 -12.33
CA TYR A 111 9.52 -2.35 -12.12
C TYR A 111 10.58 -1.25 -11.99
N ASN A 112 10.57 -0.26 -12.88
CA ASN A 112 11.53 0.85 -12.86
C ASN A 112 11.41 1.69 -11.57
N ASN A 113 10.19 1.97 -11.12
CA ASN A 113 9.95 2.66 -9.85
C ASN A 113 10.42 1.83 -8.66
N LEU A 114 10.13 0.53 -8.62
CA LEU A 114 10.62 -0.38 -7.57
C LEU A 114 12.15 -0.42 -7.53
N LYS A 115 12.78 -0.58 -8.69
CA LYS A 115 14.23 -0.58 -8.80
C LYS A 115 14.85 0.73 -8.29
N GLU A 116 14.26 1.85 -8.63
CA GLU A 116 14.72 3.15 -8.17
C GLU A 116 14.56 3.31 -6.64
N ILE A 117 13.43 2.88 -6.08
CA ILE A 117 13.17 2.96 -4.63
C ILE A 117 14.15 2.07 -3.86
N ILE A 118 14.41 0.84 -4.34
CA ILE A 118 15.23 -0.14 -3.64
C ILE A 118 16.73 0.16 -3.78
N LEU A 119 17.20 0.46 -5.02
CA LEU A 119 18.64 0.58 -5.29
C LEU A 119 19.25 1.93 -4.95
N LYS A 120 18.44 3.00 -4.83
CA LYS A 120 18.93 4.37 -4.57
C LYS A 120 18.70 4.84 -3.13
N ASP A 121 18.60 3.91 -2.18
CA ASP A 121 18.31 4.19 -0.76
C ASP A 121 17.01 5.00 -0.51
N LYS A 122 16.17 5.17 -1.55
CA LYS A 122 14.92 5.92 -1.42
C LYS A 122 13.98 5.27 -0.41
N LEU A 123 13.96 3.93 -0.35
CA LEU A 123 13.15 3.20 0.61
C LEU A 123 13.47 3.61 2.05
N LYS A 124 14.76 3.75 2.37
CA LYS A 124 15.22 4.19 3.68
C LYS A 124 14.75 5.61 3.99
N ILE A 125 14.93 6.51 3.04
CA ILE A 125 14.49 7.92 3.18
C ILE A 125 12.97 7.98 3.38
N MET A 126 12.20 7.22 2.60
CA MET A 126 10.74 7.16 2.73
C MET A 126 10.30 6.64 4.10
N LYS A 127 11.00 5.61 4.63
CA LYS A 127 10.76 5.09 5.99
C LYS A 127 11.08 6.13 7.07
N GLU A 128 12.19 6.83 6.97
CA GLU A 128 12.57 7.89 7.90
C GLU A 128 11.54 9.04 7.90
N ASN A 129 11.10 9.47 6.72
CA ASN A 129 10.06 10.49 6.58
C ASN A 129 8.73 10.02 7.18
N MET A 130 8.36 8.75 7.02
CA MET A 130 7.16 8.16 7.59
C MET A 130 7.20 8.22 9.11
N LEU A 131 8.29 7.77 9.74
CA LEU A 131 8.46 7.81 11.19
C LEU A 131 8.40 9.25 11.72
N LYS A 132 9.05 10.18 11.03
CA LYS A 132 8.99 11.60 11.36
C LYS A 132 7.56 12.12 11.30
N TYR A 133 6.86 11.88 10.21
CA TYR A 133 5.47 12.31 10.03
C TYR A 133 4.55 11.77 11.12
N ILE A 134 4.67 10.48 11.46
CA ILE A 134 3.87 9.85 12.52
C ILE A 134 4.15 10.53 13.85
N SER A 135 5.42 10.70 14.23
CA SER A 135 5.80 11.32 15.52
C SER A 135 5.31 12.77 15.65
N GLU A 136 5.37 13.54 14.57
CA GLU A 136 4.91 14.95 14.56
C GLU A 136 3.37 15.08 14.63
N ASN A 137 2.63 14.04 14.17
CA ASN A 137 1.17 14.07 14.10
C ASN A 137 0.49 13.17 15.14
N GLU A 138 1.23 12.45 15.98
CA GLU A 138 0.68 11.53 17.00
C GLU A 138 -0.34 12.22 17.89
N ASN A 139 0.00 13.38 18.46
CA ASN A 139 -0.90 14.15 19.31
C ASN A 139 -2.18 14.59 18.59
N LYS A 140 -2.12 14.91 17.31
CA LYS A 140 -3.28 15.29 16.51
C LYS A 140 -4.23 14.11 16.31
N ILE A 141 -3.70 12.92 16.06
CA ILE A 141 -4.47 11.68 15.89
C ILE A 141 -5.14 11.32 17.22
N LEU A 142 -4.39 11.30 18.33
CA LEU A 142 -4.91 11.01 19.66
C LEU A 142 -6.01 11.98 20.08
N ASN A 143 -5.80 13.29 19.89
CA ASN A 143 -6.81 14.31 20.18
C ASN A 143 -8.09 14.12 19.34
N THR A 144 -7.98 13.67 18.11
CA THR A 144 -9.15 13.40 17.25
C THR A 144 -9.95 12.22 17.80
N LEU A 145 -9.30 11.13 18.18
CA LEU A 145 -9.94 9.95 18.78
C LEU A 145 -10.63 10.29 20.10
N ASP A 146 -9.97 11.06 20.96
CA ASP A 146 -10.54 11.53 22.22
C ASP A 146 -11.78 12.40 22.00
N ASN A 147 -11.77 13.28 21.03
CA ASN A 147 -12.92 14.11 20.69
C ASN A 147 -14.09 13.25 20.16
N ILE A 148 -13.84 12.27 19.30
CA ILE A 148 -14.86 11.33 18.83
C ILE A 148 -15.44 10.56 20.02
N TYR A 149 -14.60 10.01 20.89
CA TYR A 149 -15.03 9.30 22.09
C TYR A 149 -15.91 10.16 23.00
N ARG A 150 -15.54 11.43 23.24
CA ARG A 150 -16.33 12.37 24.03
C ARG A 150 -17.70 12.67 23.43
N ILE A 151 -17.78 12.79 22.09
CA ILE A 151 -19.04 13.01 21.38
C ILE A 151 -19.96 11.78 21.53
N ILE A 152 -19.43 10.59 21.28
CA ILE A 152 -20.19 9.33 21.42
C ILE A 152 -20.71 9.19 22.86
N LYS A 153 -19.87 9.42 23.85
CA LYS A 153 -20.26 9.34 25.28
C LYS A 153 -21.36 10.31 25.65
N LYS A 154 -21.37 11.53 25.07
CA LYS A 154 -22.47 12.51 25.27
C LYS A 154 -23.77 12.04 24.63
N LEU A 155 -23.72 11.38 23.47
CA LEU A 155 -24.93 10.89 22.79
C LEU A 155 -25.56 9.72 23.54
N ILE A 156 -24.76 8.82 24.10
CA ILE A 156 -25.24 7.67 24.87
C ILE A 156 -25.90 8.12 26.21
N LYS A 157 -25.37 9.17 26.85
CA LYS A 157 -25.94 9.68 28.11
C LYS A 157 -27.22 10.48 27.93
N ARG A 158 -27.64 10.79 26.71
CA ARG A 158 -28.89 11.50 26.42
C ARG A 158 -30.09 10.59 26.20
N LYS A 159 -29.91 9.28 26.31
CA LYS A 159 -30.96 8.27 26.40
C LYS A 159 -31.13 7.82 27.84
#